data_75d94822a28653e2f82ea21df40d150a
#
_entry.id   75d94822a28653e2f82ea21df40d150a
#
_cell.length_a   1.000
_cell.length_b   1.000
_cell.length_c   1.000
_cell.angle_alpha   90.00
_cell.angle_beta   90.00
_cell.angle_gamma   90.00
#
_symmetry.space_group_name_H-M   'P 1'
#
loop_
_entity.id
_entity.type
_entity.pdbx_description
1 polymer ?
#
loop_
_entity_poly.entity_id
_entity_poly.type
_entity_poly.pdbx_seq_one_letter_code
_entity_poly.pdbx_strand_id
1 'polypeptide(L)'
;MRVKVTERSIEEYRSLVEQQVEEIKQLAKPLKGLKVVHINATAYGGGVAEILQSLVPLMNSIGLKAEWRVIEAPAEFFNVTKKFHNTLQGAEIPITEEEWKLYEDVCKANAKLIDGDEDIVVVHDPQPAAIRSLARTKVNTKWIWRCHIDLSTPNQPVWNKFSQYVKGYDRMIFHLEDYFPKNMKEKCTAFPPSIDPLSEKNVELDEAFVREILKKLEIDPQRPLITVVARFDPWKDLFSAIDVYRLVKREVPPVQLAIVSAMASDDPEGWIFYEKVLRYAGTDEDIKFART
;
A
#
# COMPACT_ATOMS: atom_id res chain seq x y z
N MET A 1 1.72 -17.37 1.28
CA MET A 1 3.21 -17.45 1.46
C MET A 1 3.62 -16.66 2.70
N ARG A 2 4.60 -17.13 3.52
CA ARG A 2 5.20 -16.32 4.61
C ARG A 2 6.37 -15.51 4.05
N VAL A 3 6.43 -14.23 4.37
CA VAL A 3 7.48 -13.30 3.92
C VAL A 3 8.60 -13.27 4.99
N LYS A 4 9.84 -13.41 4.54
CA LYS A 4 10.99 -13.16 5.42
C LYS A 4 11.26 -11.67 5.47
N VAL A 5 11.40 -11.13 6.67
CA VAL A 5 11.76 -9.72 6.91
C VAL A 5 13.16 -9.64 7.50
N THR A 6 13.88 -8.58 7.19
CA THR A 6 15.19 -8.30 7.78
C THR A 6 15.00 -7.86 9.23
N GLU A 7 15.79 -8.37 10.14
CA GLU A 7 15.77 -7.94 11.55
C GLU A 7 16.06 -6.44 11.66
N ARG A 8 15.35 -5.80 12.55
CA ARG A 8 15.49 -4.37 12.87
C ARG A 8 15.12 -4.12 14.31
N SER A 9 15.89 -3.30 15.00
CA SER A 9 15.63 -2.93 16.39
C SER A 9 14.94 -1.59 16.49
N ILE A 10 13.98 -1.47 17.41
CA ILE A 10 13.36 -0.16 17.74
C ILE A 10 14.43 0.83 18.27
N GLU A 11 15.52 0.34 18.86
CA GLU A 11 16.61 1.18 19.37
C GLU A 11 17.37 1.95 18.27
N GLU A 12 17.35 1.47 17.03
CA GLU A 12 17.97 2.17 15.89
C GLU A 12 17.31 3.54 15.64
N TYR A 13 16.06 3.70 16.05
CA TYR A 13 15.29 4.93 15.89
C TYR A 13 15.48 5.92 17.07
N ARG A 14 16.18 5.52 18.14
CA ARG A 14 16.29 6.32 19.36
C ARG A 14 16.86 7.72 19.12
N SER A 15 17.87 7.83 18.27
CA SER A 15 18.49 9.13 17.96
C SER A 15 17.57 10.10 17.21
N LEU A 16 16.51 9.59 16.58
CA LEU A 16 15.54 10.38 15.81
C LEU A 16 14.28 10.69 16.61
N VAL A 17 13.78 9.71 17.41
CA VAL A 17 12.45 9.77 18.03
C VAL A 17 12.47 9.07 19.42
N GLU A 18 13.33 9.52 20.33
CA GLU A 18 13.55 8.87 21.61
C GLU A 18 12.27 8.70 22.44
N GLN A 19 11.46 9.77 22.53
CA GLN A 19 10.23 9.75 23.31
C GLN A 19 9.25 8.69 22.79
N GLN A 20 9.08 8.60 21.47
CA GLN A 20 8.19 7.63 20.82
C GLN A 20 8.71 6.19 21.02
N VAL A 21 10.03 5.98 20.97
CA VAL A 21 10.64 4.67 21.27
C VAL A 21 10.28 4.23 22.68
N GLU A 22 10.41 5.10 23.69
CA GLU A 22 10.08 4.76 25.07
C GLU A 22 8.57 4.52 25.24
N GLU A 23 7.72 5.34 24.62
CA GLU A 23 6.27 5.16 24.66
C GLU A 23 5.87 3.80 24.06
N ILE A 24 6.38 3.45 22.86
CA ILE A 24 6.11 2.18 22.20
C ILE A 24 6.55 1.01 23.09
N LYS A 25 7.73 1.07 23.71
CA LYS A 25 8.22 0.04 24.64
C LYS A 25 7.31 -0.13 25.85
N GLN A 26 6.74 0.94 26.38
CA GLN A 26 5.78 0.85 27.49
C GLN A 26 4.46 0.20 27.03
N LEU A 27 3.93 0.64 25.87
CA LEU A 27 2.70 0.07 25.29
C LEU A 27 2.86 -1.41 24.95
N ALA A 28 4.05 -1.85 24.56
CA ALA A 28 4.34 -3.23 24.21
C ALA A 28 4.40 -4.19 25.41
N LYS A 29 4.62 -3.71 26.64
CA LYS A 29 4.78 -4.57 27.82
C LYS A 29 3.66 -5.61 28.00
N PRO A 30 2.36 -5.21 27.96
CA PRO A 30 1.24 -6.17 28.10
C PRO A 30 1.05 -7.06 26.87
N LEU A 31 1.70 -6.76 25.74
CA LEU A 31 1.54 -7.45 24.47
C LEU A 31 2.65 -8.46 24.18
N LYS A 32 3.66 -8.57 25.08
CA LYS A 32 4.79 -9.48 24.88
C LYS A 32 4.35 -10.93 24.70
N GLY A 33 4.91 -11.56 23.66
CA GLY A 33 4.64 -12.94 23.32
C GLY A 33 3.38 -13.20 22.50
N LEU A 34 2.52 -12.16 22.31
CA LEU A 34 1.34 -12.30 21.46
C LEU A 34 1.74 -12.57 20.00
N LYS A 35 1.05 -13.53 19.37
CA LYS A 35 1.21 -13.87 17.97
C LYS A 35 0.35 -12.94 17.13
N VAL A 36 1.00 -12.09 16.32
CA VAL A 36 0.36 -11.13 15.43
C VAL A 36 0.64 -11.51 13.99
N VAL A 37 -0.39 -11.62 13.17
CA VAL A 37 -0.24 -11.95 11.74
C VAL A 37 -0.79 -10.82 10.89
N HIS A 38 0.04 -10.30 10.01
CA HIS A 38 -0.36 -9.35 8.96
C HIS A 38 -0.57 -10.10 7.65
N ILE A 39 -1.70 -9.85 6.97
CA ILE A 39 -2.05 -10.45 5.67
C ILE A 39 -2.32 -9.35 4.66
N ASN A 40 -1.63 -9.37 3.51
CA ASN A 40 -1.88 -8.47 2.40
C ASN A 40 -1.76 -9.18 1.04
N ALA A 41 -1.90 -8.43 -0.06
CA ALA A 41 -1.96 -8.98 -1.41
C ALA A 41 -0.59 -9.27 -2.04
N THR A 42 0.46 -8.48 -1.71
CA THR A 42 1.78 -8.58 -2.35
C THR A 42 2.92 -8.32 -1.37
N ALA A 43 4.07 -8.96 -1.61
CA ALA A 43 5.30 -8.72 -0.84
C ALA A 43 6.13 -7.53 -1.38
N TYR A 44 5.80 -7.00 -2.56
CA TYR A 44 6.59 -5.99 -3.26
C TYR A 44 5.69 -4.98 -3.99
N GLY A 45 6.24 -3.81 -4.27
CA GLY A 45 5.66 -2.86 -5.23
C GLY A 45 4.52 -2.00 -4.70
N GLY A 46 4.29 -1.90 -3.40
CA GLY A 46 3.24 -1.06 -2.84
C GLY A 46 3.52 -0.56 -1.43
N GLY A 47 2.84 0.53 -1.03
CA GLY A 47 3.02 1.16 0.28
C GLY A 47 2.74 0.23 1.46
N VAL A 48 1.81 -0.70 1.34
CA VAL A 48 1.52 -1.69 2.40
C VAL A 48 2.70 -2.65 2.61
N ALA A 49 3.28 -3.16 1.51
CA ALA A 49 4.46 -4.01 1.59
C ALA A 49 5.62 -3.27 2.23
N GLU A 50 5.83 -2.01 1.86
CA GLU A 50 6.86 -1.15 2.44
C GLU A 50 6.68 -0.92 3.94
N ILE A 51 5.45 -0.62 4.38
CA ILE A 51 5.13 -0.50 5.81
C ILE A 51 5.45 -1.81 6.54
N LEU A 52 5.05 -2.95 5.99
CA LEU A 52 5.22 -4.24 6.65
C LEU A 52 6.68 -4.70 6.73
N GLN A 53 7.53 -4.31 5.77
CA GLN A 53 8.97 -4.57 5.82
C GLN A 53 9.65 -3.96 7.04
N SER A 54 9.16 -2.82 7.52
CA SER A 54 9.68 -2.16 8.72
C SER A 54 8.86 -2.52 9.96
N LEU A 55 7.53 -2.53 9.88
CA LEU A 55 6.65 -2.72 11.03
C LEU A 55 6.81 -4.10 11.67
N VAL A 56 6.85 -5.17 10.87
CA VAL A 56 6.90 -6.55 11.39
C VAL A 56 8.18 -6.81 12.19
N PRO A 57 9.40 -6.48 11.72
CA PRO A 57 10.60 -6.63 12.52
C PRO A 57 10.62 -5.72 13.75
N LEU A 58 10.08 -4.49 13.67
CA LEU A 58 9.96 -3.62 14.84
C LEU A 58 9.04 -4.21 15.92
N MET A 59 7.89 -4.80 15.54
CA MET A 59 7.02 -5.52 16.48
C MET A 59 7.77 -6.67 17.16
N ASN A 60 8.57 -7.41 16.42
CA ASN A 60 9.39 -8.50 16.97
C ASN A 60 10.46 -7.96 17.94
N SER A 61 11.09 -6.82 17.64
CA SER A 61 12.13 -6.23 18.49
C SER A 61 11.61 -5.76 19.88
N ILE A 62 10.31 -5.50 19.99
CA ILE A 62 9.66 -5.11 21.27
C ILE A 62 8.95 -6.29 21.95
N GLY A 63 9.14 -7.51 21.45
CA GLY A 63 8.75 -8.75 22.12
C GLY A 63 7.43 -9.38 21.67
N LEU A 64 6.80 -8.90 20.59
CA LEU A 64 5.71 -9.61 19.95
C LEU A 64 6.26 -10.76 19.06
N LYS A 65 5.37 -11.64 18.60
CA LYS A 65 5.66 -12.67 17.60
C LYS A 65 4.91 -12.30 16.32
N ALA A 66 5.43 -11.31 15.59
CA ALA A 66 4.80 -10.79 14.38
C ALA A 66 5.26 -11.57 13.13
N GLU A 67 4.31 -11.88 12.26
CA GLU A 67 4.53 -12.54 10.98
C GLU A 67 3.84 -11.76 9.86
N TRP A 68 4.43 -11.82 8.66
CA TRP A 68 3.84 -11.27 7.44
C TRP A 68 3.54 -12.40 6.46
N ARG A 69 2.28 -12.47 6.03
CA ARG A 69 1.78 -13.49 5.11
C ARG A 69 1.12 -12.81 3.90
N VAL A 70 1.39 -13.33 2.72
CA VAL A 70 0.86 -12.84 1.44
C VAL A 70 -0.06 -13.88 0.84
N ILE A 71 -1.20 -13.45 0.31
CA ILE A 71 -2.12 -14.34 -0.40
C ILE A 71 -1.50 -14.88 -1.69
N GLU A 72 -2.00 -16.02 -2.13
CA GLU A 72 -1.70 -16.62 -3.43
C GLU A 72 -2.96 -16.52 -4.30
N ALA A 73 -2.85 -15.84 -5.43
CA ALA A 73 -3.98 -15.61 -6.30
C ALA A 73 -3.56 -15.59 -7.78
N PRO A 74 -4.46 -15.98 -8.69
CA PRO A 74 -4.24 -15.85 -10.13
C PRO A 74 -4.41 -14.38 -10.58
N ALA A 75 -3.91 -14.04 -11.77
CA ALA A 75 -3.96 -12.68 -12.30
C ALA A 75 -5.39 -12.14 -12.42
N GLU A 76 -6.34 -12.99 -12.76
CA GLU A 76 -7.76 -12.63 -12.88
C GLU A 76 -8.34 -12.11 -11.55
N PHE A 77 -7.88 -12.64 -10.42
CA PHE A 77 -8.27 -12.15 -9.11
C PHE A 77 -7.85 -10.71 -8.90
N PHE A 78 -6.64 -10.33 -9.32
CA PHE A 78 -6.16 -8.95 -9.19
C PHE A 78 -6.94 -7.98 -10.09
N ASN A 79 -7.39 -8.43 -11.27
CA ASN A 79 -8.32 -7.65 -12.08
C ASN A 79 -9.65 -7.38 -11.37
N VAL A 80 -10.21 -8.39 -10.71
CA VAL A 80 -11.45 -8.25 -9.93
C VAL A 80 -11.23 -7.35 -8.72
N THR A 81 -10.15 -7.55 -7.96
CA THR A 81 -9.90 -6.73 -6.77
C THR A 81 -9.49 -5.30 -7.10
N LYS A 82 -8.96 -5.02 -8.31
CA LYS A 82 -8.82 -3.64 -8.82
C LYS A 82 -10.19 -2.99 -9.05
N LYS A 83 -11.16 -3.73 -9.57
CA LYS A 83 -12.55 -3.22 -9.65
C LYS A 83 -13.11 -2.94 -8.26
N PHE A 84 -12.91 -3.82 -7.27
CA PHE A 84 -13.31 -3.53 -5.89
C PHE A 84 -12.64 -2.26 -5.37
N HIS A 85 -11.34 -2.12 -5.56
CA HIS A 85 -10.61 -0.94 -5.15
C HIS A 85 -11.21 0.35 -5.73
N ASN A 86 -11.53 0.35 -7.02
CA ASN A 86 -12.10 1.50 -7.70
C ASN A 86 -13.57 1.77 -7.27
N THR A 87 -14.40 0.73 -7.19
CA THR A 87 -15.81 0.87 -6.82
C THR A 87 -16.02 1.23 -5.36
N LEU A 88 -15.17 0.73 -4.46
CA LEU A 88 -15.17 1.11 -3.05
C LEU A 88 -14.76 2.58 -2.86
N GLN A 89 -14.10 3.19 -3.83
CA GLN A 89 -13.79 4.62 -3.89
C GLN A 89 -14.78 5.41 -4.77
N GLY A 90 -15.93 4.84 -5.12
CA GLY A 90 -17.02 5.54 -5.79
C GLY A 90 -17.16 5.32 -7.30
N ALA A 91 -16.27 4.54 -7.94
CA ALA A 91 -16.41 4.27 -9.37
C ALA A 91 -17.68 3.45 -9.67
N GLU A 92 -18.36 3.77 -10.76
CA GLU A 92 -19.57 3.07 -11.22
C GLU A 92 -19.21 1.93 -12.17
N ILE A 93 -18.53 0.90 -11.65
CA ILE A 93 -18.11 -0.28 -12.42
C ILE A 93 -18.91 -1.49 -11.92
N PRO A 94 -19.61 -2.23 -12.77
CA PRO A 94 -20.33 -3.44 -12.34
C PRO A 94 -19.35 -4.55 -11.96
N ILE A 95 -19.71 -5.31 -10.93
CA ILE A 95 -19.00 -6.52 -10.52
C ILE A 95 -19.98 -7.69 -10.71
N THR A 96 -19.60 -8.66 -11.53
CA THR A 96 -20.47 -9.81 -11.85
C THR A 96 -20.50 -10.83 -10.73
N GLU A 97 -21.50 -11.75 -10.76
CA GLU A 97 -21.56 -12.83 -9.76
C GLU A 97 -20.38 -13.81 -9.89
N GLU A 98 -19.85 -14.01 -11.10
CA GLU A 98 -18.66 -14.81 -11.34
C GLU A 98 -17.42 -14.16 -10.71
N GLU A 99 -17.29 -12.83 -10.79
CA GLU A 99 -16.21 -12.08 -10.17
C GLU A 99 -16.30 -12.13 -8.63
N TRP A 100 -17.50 -12.01 -8.08
CA TRP A 100 -17.74 -12.21 -6.62
C TRP A 100 -17.34 -13.62 -6.21
N LYS A 101 -17.75 -14.63 -6.98
CA LYS A 101 -17.42 -16.03 -6.69
C LYS A 101 -15.91 -16.27 -6.76
N LEU A 102 -15.20 -15.73 -7.76
CA LEU A 102 -13.75 -15.82 -7.86
C LEU A 102 -13.09 -15.21 -6.61
N TYR A 103 -13.56 -14.04 -6.17
CA TYR A 103 -13.05 -13.37 -4.97
C TYR A 103 -13.23 -14.27 -3.73
N GLU A 104 -14.41 -14.83 -3.52
CA GLU A 104 -14.69 -15.72 -2.40
C GLU A 104 -13.86 -17.01 -2.45
N ASP A 105 -13.77 -17.65 -3.61
CA ASP A 105 -13.02 -18.90 -3.79
C ASP A 105 -11.53 -18.71 -3.50
N VAL A 106 -10.93 -17.60 -3.97
CA VAL A 106 -9.53 -17.26 -3.67
C VAL A 106 -9.33 -16.95 -2.19
N CYS A 107 -10.21 -16.15 -1.57
CA CYS A 107 -10.14 -15.88 -0.13
C CYS A 107 -10.29 -17.17 0.69
N LYS A 108 -11.17 -18.10 0.28
CA LYS A 108 -11.34 -19.41 0.90
C LYS A 108 -10.08 -20.28 0.79
N ALA A 109 -9.46 -20.31 -0.39
CA ALA A 109 -8.19 -21.03 -0.58
C ALA A 109 -7.07 -20.47 0.30
N ASN A 110 -7.08 -19.15 0.55
CA ASN A 110 -6.12 -18.45 1.41
C ASN A 110 -6.47 -18.47 2.90
N ALA A 111 -7.63 -18.97 3.30
CA ALA A 111 -7.95 -19.14 4.73
C ALA A 111 -6.95 -20.05 5.46
N LYS A 112 -6.23 -20.92 4.73
CA LYS A 112 -5.07 -21.72 5.21
C LYS A 112 -3.87 -20.87 5.69
N LEU A 113 -3.84 -19.57 5.37
CA LEU A 113 -2.83 -18.65 5.91
C LEU A 113 -3.03 -18.38 7.41
N ILE A 114 -4.13 -18.81 7.99
CA ILE A 114 -4.43 -18.73 9.41
C ILE A 114 -4.19 -20.11 10.03
N ASP A 115 -3.24 -20.19 10.97
CA ASP A 115 -2.89 -21.42 11.66
C ASP A 115 -3.91 -21.78 12.76
N GLY A 116 -4.68 -20.79 13.25
CA GLY A 116 -5.71 -20.95 14.26
C GLY A 116 -5.27 -20.64 15.69
N ASP A 117 -3.99 -20.32 15.90
CA ASP A 117 -3.42 -20.00 17.21
C ASP A 117 -3.04 -18.51 17.37
N GLU A 118 -3.34 -17.67 16.37
CA GLU A 118 -3.05 -16.25 16.40
C GLU A 118 -3.86 -15.52 17.48
N ASP A 119 -3.21 -14.56 18.14
CA ASP A 119 -3.87 -13.64 19.09
C ASP A 119 -4.50 -12.45 18.35
N ILE A 120 -3.80 -11.93 17.34
CA ILE A 120 -4.25 -10.79 16.54
C ILE A 120 -3.98 -11.10 15.06
N VAL A 121 -4.98 -10.85 14.22
CA VAL A 121 -4.85 -10.91 12.76
C VAL A 121 -5.19 -9.53 12.19
N VAL A 122 -4.24 -8.95 11.45
CA VAL A 122 -4.41 -7.68 10.74
C VAL A 122 -4.47 -7.97 9.24
N VAL A 123 -5.62 -7.71 8.65
CA VAL A 123 -5.85 -7.90 7.22
C VAL A 123 -5.80 -6.54 6.53
N HIS A 124 -4.98 -6.42 5.50
CA HIS A 124 -4.75 -5.17 4.78
C HIS A 124 -5.53 -5.14 3.48
N ASP A 125 -6.28 -4.07 3.27
CA ASP A 125 -7.02 -3.76 2.05
C ASP A 125 -8.17 -4.73 1.69
N PRO A 126 -8.91 -4.47 0.58
CA PRO A 126 -10.03 -5.29 0.17
C PRO A 126 -9.64 -6.70 -0.30
N GLN A 127 -8.43 -6.89 -0.86
CA GLN A 127 -8.07 -8.15 -1.51
C GLN A 127 -8.24 -9.38 -0.59
N PRO A 128 -7.67 -9.42 0.63
CA PRO A 128 -7.84 -10.55 1.53
C PRO A 128 -9.01 -10.41 2.52
N ALA A 129 -9.85 -9.38 2.42
CA ALA A 129 -10.79 -9.02 3.48
C ALA A 129 -11.79 -10.12 3.85
N ALA A 130 -12.21 -10.97 2.88
CA ALA A 130 -13.15 -12.04 3.16
C ALA A 130 -12.53 -13.23 3.94
N ILE A 131 -11.20 -13.30 4.09
CA ILE A 131 -10.54 -14.39 4.84
C ILE A 131 -11.09 -14.50 6.27
N ARG A 132 -11.43 -13.37 6.92
CA ARG A 132 -11.99 -13.36 8.30
C ARG A 132 -13.23 -14.24 8.45
N SER A 133 -14.13 -14.23 7.48
CA SER A 133 -15.38 -15.00 7.53
C SER A 133 -15.19 -16.49 7.18
N LEU A 134 -14.04 -16.86 6.66
CA LEU A 134 -13.73 -18.18 6.11
C LEU A 134 -12.68 -18.94 6.93
N ALA A 135 -11.85 -18.23 7.70
CA ALA A 135 -10.80 -18.82 8.52
C ALA A 135 -11.34 -19.37 9.85
N ARG A 136 -10.69 -20.41 10.35
CA ARG A 136 -10.94 -20.95 11.70
C ARG A 136 -9.88 -20.42 12.64
N THR A 137 -10.29 -19.77 13.72
CA THR A 137 -9.40 -19.25 14.77
C THR A 137 -9.92 -19.59 16.15
N LYS A 138 -9.07 -19.43 17.16
CA LYS A 138 -9.53 -19.50 18.56
C LYS A 138 -10.55 -18.37 18.84
N VAL A 139 -11.41 -18.59 19.82
CA VAL A 139 -12.52 -17.68 20.14
C VAL A 139 -12.08 -16.26 20.45
N ASN A 140 -10.90 -16.10 21.06
CA ASN A 140 -10.41 -14.79 21.54
C ASN A 140 -9.52 -14.08 20.51
N THR A 141 -9.26 -14.63 19.31
CA THR A 141 -8.48 -13.95 18.27
C THR A 141 -9.14 -12.62 17.90
N LYS A 142 -8.35 -11.55 17.94
CA LYS A 142 -8.79 -10.21 17.52
C LYS A 142 -8.50 -9.98 16.05
N TRP A 143 -9.49 -9.53 15.32
CA TRP A 143 -9.40 -9.27 13.90
C TRP A 143 -9.47 -7.78 13.62
N ILE A 144 -8.47 -7.26 12.92
CA ILE A 144 -8.35 -5.86 12.52
C ILE A 144 -8.32 -5.79 10.99
N TRP A 145 -9.19 -4.98 10.42
CA TRP A 145 -9.09 -4.64 9.00
C TRP A 145 -8.40 -3.29 8.85
N ARG A 146 -7.22 -3.25 8.25
CA ARG A 146 -6.54 -2.01 7.91
C ARG A 146 -6.80 -1.67 6.45
N CYS A 147 -7.70 -0.73 6.22
CA CYS A 147 -8.11 -0.27 4.90
C CYS A 147 -7.30 0.98 4.52
N HIS A 148 -6.59 0.91 3.40
CA HIS A 148 -5.74 1.99 2.92
C HIS A 148 -6.39 2.87 1.86
N ILE A 149 -7.69 2.67 1.58
CA ILE A 149 -8.47 3.43 0.61
C ILE A 149 -9.60 4.22 1.28
N ASP A 150 -10.11 5.21 0.56
CA ASP A 150 -11.25 6.04 0.99
C ASP A 150 -12.57 5.27 0.79
N LEU A 151 -13.35 5.13 1.86
CA LEU A 151 -14.69 4.54 1.86
C LEU A 151 -15.80 5.55 2.21
N SER A 152 -15.53 6.85 2.09
CA SER A 152 -16.50 7.90 2.42
C SER A 152 -17.72 7.91 1.49
N THR A 153 -17.50 7.57 0.21
CA THR A 153 -18.52 7.59 -0.85
C THR A 153 -18.44 6.36 -1.76
N PRO A 154 -18.54 5.13 -1.23
CA PRO A 154 -18.41 3.92 -2.02
C PRO A 154 -19.62 3.73 -2.94
N ASN A 155 -19.46 3.01 -4.05
CA ASN A 155 -20.57 2.50 -4.83
C ASN A 155 -21.47 1.63 -3.93
N GLN A 156 -22.70 2.06 -3.69
CA GLN A 156 -23.56 1.46 -2.66
C GLN A 156 -23.91 0.00 -2.92
N PRO A 157 -24.30 -0.44 -4.13
CA PRO A 157 -24.52 -1.84 -4.44
C PRO A 157 -23.32 -2.74 -4.07
N VAL A 158 -22.11 -2.31 -4.45
CA VAL A 158 -20.87 -3.04 -4.17
C VAL A 158 -20.57 -3.02 -2.66
N TRP A 159 -20.68 -1.87 -2.01
CA TRP A 159 -20.46 -1.75 -0.57
C TRP A 159 -21.43 -2.61 0.25
N ASN A 160 -22.70 -2.64 -0.10
CA ASN A 160 -23.70 -3.44 0.60
C ASN A 160 -23.34 -4.93 0.61
N LYS A 161 -22.81 -5.46 -0.49
CA LYS A 161 -22.31 -6.85 -0.55
C LYS A 161 -20.96 -7.01 0.14
N PHE A 162 -19.99 -6.14 -0.16
CA PHE A 162 -18.65 -6.20 0.40
C PHE A 162 -18.60 -6.02 1.91
N SER A 163 -19.44 -5.14 2.48
CA SER A 163 -19.50 -4.88 3.91
C SER A 163 -19.81 -6.12 4.75
N GLN A 164 -20.45 -7.15 4.16
CA GLN A 164 -20.72 -8.41 4.85
C GLN A 164 -19.44 -9.15 5.26
N TYR A 165 -18.36 -9.01 4.49
CA TYR A 165 -17.06 -9.61 4.83
C TYR A 165 -16.35 -8.87 5.95
N VAL A 166 -16.49 -7.53 6.01
CA VAL A 166 -15.76 -6.71 6.98
C VAL A 166 -16.51 -6.44 8.28
N LYS A 167 -17.83 -6.64 8.32
CA LYS A 167 -18.63 -6.44 9.56
C LYS A 167 -18.19 -7.32 10.73
N GLY A 168 -17.57 -8.47 10.46
CA GLY A 168 -17.07 -9.41 11.46
C GLY A 168 -15.77 -9.00 12.14
N TYR A 169 -15.08 -7.98 11.65
CA TYR A 169 -13.85 -7.48 12.27
C TYR A 169 -14.16 -6.76 13.58
N ASP A 170 -13.24 -6.87 14.57
CA ASP A 170 -13.37 -6.20 15.87
C ASP A 170 -13.11 -4.70 15.74
N ARG A 171 -12.15 -4.32 14.89
CA ARG A 171 -11.77 -2.94 14.59
C ARG A 171 -11.40 -2.77 13.12
N MET A 172 -11.53 -1.53 12.64
CA MET A 172 -11.10 -1.08 11.32
C MET A 172 -10.18 0.11 11.46
N ILE A 173 -9.07 0.14 10.73
CA ILE A 173 -8.12 1.25 10.77
C ILE A 173 -8.06 1.89 9.39
N PHE A 174 -8.20 3.20 9.34
CA PHE A 174 -8.11 4.04 8.15
C PHE A 174 -7.02 5.10 8.30
N HIS A 175 -6.66 5.78 7.23
CA HIS A 175 -5.68 6.88 7.27
C HIS A 175 -6.26 8.14 7.92
N LEU A 176 -7.54 8.47 7.62
CA LEU A 176 -8.26 9.66 8.09
C LEU A 176 -9.67 9.27 8.52
N GLU A 177 -10.27 10.07 9.39
CA GLU A 177 -11.68 9.90 9.80
C GLU A 177 -12.66 10.11 8.64
N ASP A 178 -12.32 10.98 7.70
CA ASP A 178 -13.10 11.24 6.49
C ASP A 178 -13.25 10.01 5.59
N TYR A 179 -12.34 9.02 5.72
CA TYR A 179 -12.38 7.77 4.94
C TYR A 179 -13.30 6.70 5.53
N PHE A 180 -13.90 6.95 6.72
CA PHE A 180 -14.74 5.97 7.37
C PHE A 180 -16.04 5.71 6.61
N PRO A 181 -16.44 4.44 6.43
CA PRO A 181 -17.77 4.12 5.93
C PRO A 181 -18.83 4.59 6.94
N LYS A 182 -19.82 5.34 6.44
CA LYS A 182 -20.82 6.04 7.28
C LYS A 182 -21.56 5.13 8.25
N ASN A 183 -21.77 3.86 7.87
CA ASN A 183 -22.56 2.88 8.63
C ASN A 183 -21.75 2.00 9.60
N MET A 184 -20.43 2.24 9.75
CA MET A 184 -19.55 1.43 10.62
C MET A 184 -18.56 2.28 11.43
N LYS A 185 -18.81 3.57 11.59
CA LYS A 185 -17.88 4.53 12.24
C LYS A 185 -17.45 4.12 13.64
N GLU A 186 -18.33 3.47 14.40
CA GLU A 186 -18.06 3.04 15.77
C GLU A 186 -16.97 1.98 15.92
N LYS A 187 -16.65 1.27 14.81
CA LYS A 187 -15.55 0.30 14.74
C LYS A 187 -14.26 0.89 14.18
N CYS A 188 -14.32 2.13 13.66
CA CYS A 188 -13.22 2.75 12.93
C CYS A 188 -12.30 3.55 13.86
N THR A 189 -11.04 3.58 13.50
CA THR A 189 -10.00 4.41 14.14
C THR A 189 -9.14 5.01 13.03
N ALA A 190 -8.87 6.31 13.11
CA ALA A 190 -7.92 6.95 12.21
C ALA A 190 -6.49 6.72 12.71
N PHE A 191 -5.65 6.18 11.84
CA PHE A 191 -4.22 6.01 12.09
C PHE A 191 -3.46 6.19 10.78
N PRO A 192 -2.86 7.36 10.54
CA PRO A 192 -2.19 7.66 9.29
C PRO A 192 -0.98 6.74 9.06
N PRO A 193 -0.60 6.49 7.80
CA PRO A 193 0.62 5.76 7.49
C PRO A 193 1.85 6.59 7.84
N SER A 194 2.96 5.92 8.10
CA SER A 194 4.26 6.54 8.35
C SER A 194 5.30 5.99 7.37
N ILE A 195 6.34 6.75 7.14
CA ILE A 195 7.54 6.31 6.43
C ILE A 195 8.55 5.75 7.42
N ASP A 196 9.48 4.92 6.95
CA ASP A 196 10.65 4.53 7.71
C ASP A 196 11.83 5.47 7.39
N PRO A 197 12.23 6.36 8.31
CA PRO A 197 13.31 7.32 8.07
C PRO A 197 14.68 6.66 7.87
N LEU A 198 14.84 5.40 8.29
CA LEU A 198 16.08 4.64 8.13
C LEU A 198 16.08 3.73 6.89
N SER A 199 15.04 3.77 6.06
CA SER A 199 15.03 3.03 4.80
C SER A 199 15.98 3.68 3.79
N GLU A 200 16.58 2.88 2.91
CA GLU A 200 17.56 3.34 1.91
C GLU A 200 17.07 4.52 1.07
N LYS A 201 15.78 4.61 0.82
CA LYS A 201 15.19 5.71 0.04
C LYS A 201 14.97 7.02 0.82
N ASN A 202 15.11 6.99 2.14
CA ASN A 202 14.91 8.15 3.02
C ASN A 202 16.22 8.62 3.67
N VAL A 203 17.33 7.93 3.43
CA VAL A 203 18.65 8.38 3.88
C VAL A 203 19.31 9.31 2.87
N GLU A 204 20.24 10.13 3.35
CA GLU A 204 21.05 11.00 2.51
C GLU A 204 21.95 10.16 1.58
N LEU A 205 21.94 10.46 0.29
CA LEU A 205 22.69 9.73 -0.71
C LEU A 205 23.99 10.46 -1.06
N ASP A 206 25.04 9.69 -1.37
CA ASP A 206 26.30 10.22 -1.88
C ASP A 206 26.09 10.97 -3.20
N GLU A 207 26.66 12.18 -3.31
CA GLU A 207 26.51 13.02 -4.51
C GLU A 207 27.06 12.37 -5.78
N ALA A 208 28.12 11.57 -5.70
CA ALA A 208 28.65 10.89 -6.87
C ALA A 208 27.69 9.83 -7.38
N PHE A 209 27.04 9.10 -6.45
CA PHE A 209 25.98 8.15 -6.76
C PHE A 209 24.79 8.86 -7.43
N VAL A 210 24.32 9.98 -6.86
CA VAL A 210 23.22 10.77 -7.44
C VAL A 210 23.56 11.21 -8.87
N ARG A 211 24.76 11.73 -9.08
CA ARG A 211 25.23 12.15 -10.42
C ARG A 211 25.26 10.99 -11.42
N GLU A 212 25.68 9.82 -10.99
CA GLU A 212 25.68 8.62 -11.84
C GLU A 212 24.28 8.24 -12.28
N ILE A 213 23.29 8.25 -11.36
CA ILE A 213 21.90 7.96 -11.67
C ILE A 213 21.32 9.00 -12.64
N LEU A 214 21.52 10.29 -12.37
CA LEU A 214 21.05 11.35 -13.26
C LEU A 214 21.62 11.19 -14.67
N LYS A 215 22.91 10.86 -14.79
CA LYS A 215 23.55 10.58 -16.08
C LYS A 215 22.93 9.37 -16.80
N LYS A 216 22.64 8.27 -16.08
CA LYS A 216 21.96 7.08 -16.65
C LYS A 216 20.57 7.40 -17.17
N LEU A 217 19.88 8.35 -16.55
CA LEU A 217 18.56 8.80 -16.93
C LEU A 217 18.59 9.95 -17.97
N GLU A 218 19.81 10.33 -18.43
CA GLU A 218 20.01 11.46 -19.36
C GLU A 218 19.43 12.79 -18.82
N ILE A 219 19.50 12.99 -17.51
CA ILE A 219 19.08 14.22 -16.82
C ILE A 219 20.33 15.09 -16.59
N ASP A 220 20.27 16.34 -17.03
CA ASP A 220 21.35 17.30 -16.81
C ASP A 220 21.23 17.90 -15.38
N PRO A 221 22.21 17.64 -14.48
CA PRO A 221 22.17 18.13 -13.11
C PRO A 221 22.34 19.66 -12.99
N GLN A 222 22.72 20.36 -14.06
CA GLN A 222 22.85 21.82 -14.08
C GLN A 222 21.55 22.53 -14.46
N ARG A 223 20.55 21.80 -14.92
CA ARG A 223 19.27 22.34 -15.34
C ARG A 223 18.20 22.13 -14.24
N PRO A 224 17.23 23.05 -14.10
CA PRO A 224 16.10 22.84 -13.22
C PRO A 224 15.36 21.51 -13.54
N LEU A 225 14.98 20.78 -12.51
CA LEU A 225 14.30 19.48 -12.63
C LEU A 225 12.99 19.46 -11.86
N ILE A 226 11.92 19.08 -12.54
CA ILE A 226 10.66 18.65 -11.92
C ILE A 226 10.69 17.13 -11.86
N THR A 227 10.41 16.55 -10.69
CA THR A 227 10.40 15.10 -10.52
C THR A 227 9.03 14.63 -10.02
N VAL A 228 8.51 13.60 -10.67
CA VAL A 228 7.30 12.88 -10.24
C VAL A 228 7.68 11.44 -9.96
N VAL A 229 7.50 10.99 -8.72
CA VAL A 229 7.73 9.58 -8.33
C VAL A 229 6.37 8.97 -8.00
N ALA A 230 5.84 8.16 -8.90
CA ALA A 230 4.52 7.56 -8.75
C ALA A 230 4.38 6.31 -9.63
N ARG A 231 3.46 5.38 -9.27
CA ARG A 231 3.06 4.30 -10.17
C ARG A 231 2.32 4.88 -11.39
N PHE A 232 2.33 4.14 -12.50
CA PHE A 232 1.46 4.45 -13.64
C PHE A 232 0.03 4.06 -13.32
N ASP A 233 -0.68 4.98 -12.65
CA ASP A 233 -2.04 4.82 -12.18
C ASP A 233 -2.81 6.12 -12.47
N PRO A 234 -4.04 6.08 -13.00
CA PRO A 234 -4.86 7.26 -13.28
C PRO A 234 -5.00 8.21 -12.08
N TRP A 235 -5.05 7.68 -10.85
CA TRP A 235 -5.15 8.46 -9.61
C TRP A 235 -3.91 9.30 -9.27
N LYS A 236 -2.79 9.08 -9.98
CA LYS A 236 -1.56 9.87 -9.83
C LYS A 236 -1.47 11.06 -10.75
N ASP A 237 -2.43 11.20 -11.65
CA ASP A 237 -2.63 12.33 -12.55
C ASP A 237 -1.36 12.79 -13.29
N LEU A 238 -0.67 11.83 -13.90
CA LEU A 238 0.58 12.09 -14.63
C LEU A 238 0.38 12.98 -15.87
N PHE A 239 -0.85 13.07 -16.40
CA PHE A 239 -1.17 14.01 -17.48
C PHE A 239 -1.06 15.45 -17.00
N SER A 240 -1.67 15.80 -15.86
CA SER A 240 -1.54 17.14 -15.27
C SER A 240 -0.09 17.44 -14.89
N ALA A 241 0.70 16.46 -14.45
CA ALA A 241 2.13 16.68 -14.20
C ALA A 241 2.87 17.12 -15.47
N ILE A 242 2.58 16.52 -16.64
CA ILE A 242 3.14 16.93 -17.93
C ILE A 242 2.65 18.31 -18.32
N ASP A 243 1.37 18.62 -18.10
CA ASP A 243 0.83 19.94 -18.41
C ASP A 243 1.44 21.04 -17.53
N VAL A 244 1.61 20.80 -16.24
CA VAL A 244 2.32 21.70 -15.33
C VAL A 244 3.77 21.93 -15.81
N TYR A 245 4.48 20.85 -16.15
CA TYR A 245 5.81 20.98 -16.73
C TYR A 245 5.82 21.87 -17.99
N ARG A 246 4.88 21.66 -18.92
CA ARG A 246 4.75 22.46 -20.15
C ARG A 246 4.49 23.93 -19.85
N LEU A 247 3.68 24.23 -18.82
CA LEU A 247 3.46 25.61 -18.37
C LEU A 247 4.73 26.23 -17.80
N VAL A 248 5.43 25.51 -16.91
CA VAL A 248 6.69 25.96 -16.32
C VAL A 248 7.76 26.17 -17.39
N LYS A 249 7.84 25.30 -18.41
CA LYS A 249 8.81 25.39 -19.50
C LYS A 249 8.70 26.68 -20.32
N ARG A 250 7.52 27.32 -20.35
CA ARG A 250 7.33 28.62 -21.02
C ARG A 250 8.06 29.76 -20.30
N GLU A 251 8.13 29.69 -18.97
CA GLU A 251 8.78 30.70 -18.12
C GLU A 251 10.24 30.33 -17.80
N VAL A 252 10.52 29.02 -17.73
CA VAL A 252 11.83 28.45 -17.42
C VAL A 252 12.22 27.45 -18.52
N PRO A 253 12.65 27.92 -19.72
CA PRO A 253 12.91 27.06 -20.87
C PRO A 253 13.86 25.86 -20.64
N PRO A 254 14.89 25.94 -19.76
CA PRO A 254 15.79 24.83 -19.52
C PRO A 254 15.24 23.76 -18.54
N VAL A 255 14.00 23.88 -18.05
CA VAL A 255 13.45 22.89 -17.11
C VAL A 255 13.31 21.51 -17.78
N GLN A 256 13.56 20.47 -17.00
CA GLN A 256 13.38 19.06 -17.36
C GLN A 256 12.28 18.44 -16.51
N LEU A 257 11.64 17.39 -17.00
CA LEU A 257 10.70 16.56 -16.22
C LEU A 257 11.21 15.12 -16.14
N ALA A 258 11.32 14.58 -14.94
CA ALA A 258 11.56 13.15 -14.71
C ALA A 258 10.29 12.49 -14.14
N ILE A 259 9.76 11.49 -14.84
CA ILE A 259 8.68 10.61 -14.36
C ILE A 259 9.31 9.28 -13.98
N VAL A 260 9.43 9.04 -12.67
CA VAL A 260 10.04 7.84 -12.09
C VAL A 260 8.94 6.92 -11.57
N SER A 261 8.92 5.67 -12.02
CA SER A 261 7.86 4.74 -11.67
C SER A 261 8.37 3.31 -11.48
N ALA A 262 7.85 2.64 -10.46
CA ALA A 262 7.90 1.19 -10.34
C ALA A 262 6.59 0.58 -10.85
N MET A 263 6.69 -0.52 -11.61
CA MET A 263 5.53 -1.29 -12.04
C MET A 263 5.12 -2.24 -10.92
N ALA A 264 3.89 -2.11 -10.43
CA ALA A 264 3.36 -3.03 -9.43
C ALA A 264 2.90 -4.33 -10.06
N SER A 265 3.25 -5.47 -9.47
CA SER A 265 2.88 -6.81 -9.95
C SER A 265 1.38 -7.12 -9.82
N ASP A 266 0.68 -6.37 -8.96
CA ASP A 266 -0.75 -6.50 -8.69
C ASP A 266 -1.61 -5.46 -9.42
N ASP A 267 -1.00 -4.66 -10.34
CA ASP A 267 -1.70 -3.62 -11.11
C ASP A 267 -1.60 -3.87 -12.63
N PRO A 268 -2.55 -4.59 -13.22
CA PRO A 268 -2.54 -4.93 -14.65
C PRO A 268 -2.78 -3.71 -15.56
N GLU A 269 -3.35 -2.61 -15.04
CA GLU A 269 -3.64 -1.41 -15.84
C GLU A 269 -2.39 -0.53 -16.04
N GLY A 270 -1.35 -0.72 -15.23
CA GLY A 270 -0.16 0.13 -15.22
C GLY A 270 0.53 0.25 -16.58
N TRP A 271 0.65 -0.87 -17.33
CA TRP A 271 1.26 -0.85 -18.66
C TRP A 271 0.44 -0.07 -19.69
N ILE A 272 -0.88 -0.23 -19.66
CA ILE A 272 -1.80 0.49 -20.57
C ILE A 272 -1.74 1.99 -20.27
N PHE A 273 -1.69 2.35 -18.99
CA PHE A 273 -1.61 3.75 -18.58
C PHE A 273 -0.24 4.36 -18.93
N TYR A 274 0.86 3.60 -18.75
CA TYR A 274 2.20 4.00 -19.19
C TYR A 274 2.25 4.39 -20.66
N GLU A 275 1.71 3.55 -21.55
CA GLU A 275 1.63 3.86 -22.99
C GLU A 275 0.85 5.15 -23.28
N LYS A 276 -0.26 5.37 -22.57
CA LYS A 276 -1.04 6.61 -22.72
C LYS A 276 -0.23 7.84 -22.31
N VAL A 277 0.50 7.76 -21.17
CA VAL A 277 1.34 8.84 -20.68
C VAL A 277 2.50 9.12 -21.63
N LEU A 278 3.16 8.08 -22.17
CA LEU A 278 4.20 8.24 -23.19
C LEU A 278 3.69 8.97 -24.45
N ARG A 279 2.53 8.55 -24.95
CA ARG A 279 1.92 9.21 -26.13
C ARG A 279 1.56 10.68 -25.83
N TYR A 280 1.11 10.95 -24.62
CA TYR A 280 0.78 12.32 -24.20
C TYR A 280 2.02 13.21 -24.05
N ALA A 281 3.13 12.68 -23.54
CA ALA A 281 4.41 13.38 -23.49
C ALA A 281 4.91 13.79 -24.89
N GLY A 282 4.65 12.96 -25.90
CA GLY A 282 5.06 13.21 -27.28
C GLY A 282 6.55 13.00 -27.49
N THR A 283 7.18 13.89 -28.27
CA THR A 283 8.60 13.85 -28.64
C THR A 283 9.46 14.84 -27.86
N ASP A 284 8.98 15.35 -26.70
CA ASP A 284 9.76 16.30 -25.90
C ASP A 284 10.91 15.57 -25.19
N GLU A 285 12.14 15.80 -25.66
CA GLU A 285 13.36 15.15 -25.15
C GLU A 285 13.70 15.54 -23.71
N ASP A 286 13.12 16.62 -23.19
CA ASP A 286 13.32 17.05 -21.80
C ASP A 286 12.35 16.32 -20.82
N ILE A 287 11.47 15.46 -21.31
CA ILE A 287 10.66 14.55 -20.48
C ILE A 287 11.33 13.18 -20.44
N LYS A 288 11.85 12.80 -19.27
CA LYS A 288 12.54 11.53 -19.04
C LYS A 288 11.66 10.54 -18.28
N PHE A 289 11.66 9.29 -18.71
CA PHE A 289 10.95 8.20 -18.08
C PHE A 289 11.95 7.20 -17.48
N ALA A 290 11.93 7.05 -16.16
CA ALA A 290 12.68 6.05 -15.43
C ALA A 290 11.75 4.95 -14.91
N ARG A 291 12.06 3.71 -15.28
CA ARG A 291 11.38 2.52 -14.76
C ARG A 291 12.36 1.76 -13.88
N THR A 292 11.96 1.50 -12.64
CA THR A 292 12.72 0.74 -11.65
C THR A 292 12.09 -0.63 -11.43
#